data_eaa21c9b81aaa24dbc8cf3dc04f9f356
#
_entry.id   eaa21c9b81aaa24dbc8cf3dc04f9f356
#
_cell.length_a   1.000
_cell.length_b   1.000
_cell.length_c   1.000
_cell.angle_alpha   90.00
_cell.angle_beta   90.00
_cell.angle_gamma   90.00
#
_symmetry.space_group_name_H-M   'P 1'
#
loop_
_entity.id
_entity.type
_entity.pdbx_description
1 polymer ?
#
loop_
_entity_poly.entity_id
_entity_poly.type
_entity_poly.pdbx_seq_one_letter_code
_entity_poly.pdbx_strand_id
1 'polypeptide(L)'
;TIWDNIAEGIAESRGISVNDINHYANEGLFFADPVKTVECGFIDELKYKPEVEAYVKELAGQNGEKLRSANLAQMKTLKASPTKNAPEIAVLYAEGEIKAQTPGNFYDIEQSITEKMADELIKLKNNDDVKAVVFRVNSPGGSAYISEQIWRQVVELKKVKPVVVSMGNVAASGGYYISCAANKIIAEPNTLTGSIGIFGMFPNASGLFGKLALTTDIVKTNTFSDLGDLSRPMTESEKALIQGYVERGYQTFLSRCAEGRGMTTEAVNAIGQGRVW
;
A
#
# COMPACT_ATOMS: atom_id res chain seq x y z
N THR A 1 6.50 -16.91 -8.24
CA THR A 1 5.17 -16.24 -8.20
C THR A 1 4.67 -16.11 -6.77
N ILE A 2 3.60 -15.35 -6.54
CA ILE A 2 2.94 -15.25 -5.21
C ILE A 2 2.51 -16.64 -4.72
N TRP A 3 1.98 -17.47 -5.64
CA TRP A 3 1.60 -18.83 -5.30
C TRP A 3 2.80 -19.68 -4.85
N ASP A 4 3.93 -19.57 -5.51
CA ASP A 4 5.13 -20.35 -5.14
C ASP A 4 5.57 -20.00 -3.71
N ASN A 5 5.63 -18.70 -3.36
CA ASN A 5 5.97 -18.26 -2.01
C ASN A 5 5.00 -18.82 -0.95
N ILE A 6 3.70 -18.85 -1.27
CA ILE A 6 2.68 -19.40 -0.35
C ILE A 6 2.88 -20.92 -0.20
N ALA A 7 3.05 -21.63 -1.32
CA ALA A 7 3.23 -23.09 -1.31
C ALA A 7 4.53 -23.49 -0.58
N GLU A 8 5.63 -22.77 -0.79
CA GLU A 8 6.90 -22.97 -0.06
C GLU A 8 6.73 -22.73 1.44
N GLY A 9 6.05 -21.64 1.84
CA GLY A 9 5.79 -21.35 3.26
C GLY A 9 4.94 -22.42 3.95
N ILE A 10 3.92 -22.96 3.25
CA ILE A 10 3.13 -24.09 3.74
C ILE A 10 4.00 -25.35 3.83
N ALA A 11 4.78 -25.64 2.80
CA ALA A 11 5.67 -26.80 2.75
C ALA A 11 6.63 -26.82 3.93
N GLU A 12 7.29 -25.70 4.18
CA GLU A 12 8.22 -25.54 5.32
C GLU A 12 7.50 -25.70 6.68
N SER A 13 6.34 -25.05 6.83
CA SER A 13 5.59 -25.05 8.08
C SER A 13 4.95 -26.39 8.42
N ARG A 14 4.47 -27.12 7.41
CA ARG A 14 3.67 -28.34 7.59
C ARG A 14 4.43 -29.62 7.25
N GLY A 15 5.63 -29.55 6.69
CA GLY A 15 6.40 -30.72 6.25
C GLY A 15 5.76 -31.44 5.06
N ILE A 16 4.99 -30.73 4.23
CA ILE A 16 4.34 -31.25 3.02
C ILE A 16 5.17 -30.80 1.82
N SER A 17 5.31 -31.63 0.77
CA SER A 17 6.04 -31.18 -0.42
C SER A 17 5.24 -30.14 -1.21
N VAL A 18 5.92 -29.20 -1.89
CA VAL A 18 5.28 -28.23 -2.78
C VAL A 18 4.50 -28.92 -3.89
N ASN A 19 4.98 -30.09 -4.35
CA ASN A 19 4.28 -30.89 -5.37
C ASN A 19 2.95 -31.44 -4.82
N ASP A 20 2.92 -31.93 -3.58
CA ASP A 20 1.68 -32.42 -2.95
C ASP A 20 0.71 -31.27 -2.71
N ILE A 21 1.21 -30.09 -2.29
CA ILE A 21 0.36 -28.89 -2.14
C ILE A 21 -0.29 -28.53 -3.46
N ASN A 22 0.47 -28.49 -4.56
CA ASN A 22 -0.08 -28.22 -5.88
C ASN A 22 -1.06 -29.31 -6.33
N HIS A 23 -0.77 -30.57 -6.06
CA HIS A 23 -1.66 -31.68 -6.36
C HIS A 23 -3.01 -31.50 -5.65
N TYR A 24 -3.02 -31.29 -4.34
CA TYR A 24 -4.24 -31.10 -3.57
C TYR A 24 -5.02 -29.84 -3.97
N ALA A 25 -4.32 -28.76 -4.31
CA ALA A 25 -4.97 -27.54 -4.82
C ALA A 25 -5.68 -27.82 -6.16
N ASN A 26 -5.05 -28.57 -7.06
CA ASN A 26 -5.63 -28.94 -8.37
C ASN A 26 -6.79 -29.94 -8.24
N GLU A 27 -6.78 -30.79 -7.22
CA GLU A 27 -7.90 -31.70 -6.91
C GLU A 27 -9.07 -31.02 -6.22
N GLY A 28 -8.95 -29.75 -5.89
CA GLY A 28 -10.02 -28.98 -5.23
C GLY A 28 -10.25 -29.41 -3.78
N LEU A 29 -9.19 -29.62 -3.02
CA LEU A 29 -9.24 -30.01 -1.60
C LEU A 29 -10.21 -29.15 -0.77
N PHE A 30 -10.39 -27.88 -1.14
CA PHE A 30 -11.35 -26.96 -0.49
C PHE A 30 -12.80 -27.48 -0.49
N PHE A 31 -13.18 -28.30 -1.48
CA PHE A 31 -14.52 -28.90 -1.60
C PHE A 31 -14.60 -30.34 -1.06
N ALA A 32 -13.48 -30.87 -0.58
CA ALA A 32 -13.44 -32.22 -0.04
C ALA A 32 -13.99 -32.29 1.39
N ASP A 33 -14.18 -33.50 1.90
CA ASP A 33 -14.49 -33.69 3.33
C ASP A 33 -13.37 -33.09 4.18
N PRO A 34 -13.68 -32.30 5.23
CA PRO A 34 -12.68 -31.70 6.12
C PRO A 34 -11.69 -32.72 6.70
N VAL A 35 -12.07 -33.98 6.91
CA VAL A 35 -11.17 -35.05 7.37
C VAL A 35 -9.98 -35.19 6.44
N LYS A 36 -10.15 -35.01 5.15
CA LYS A 36 -9.08 -35.11 4.15
C LYS A 36 -7.98 -34.06 4.37
N THR A 37 -8.31 -32.88 4.92
CA THR A 37 -7.31 -31.85 5.24
C THR A 37 -6.39 -32.27 6.39
N VAL A 38 -6.87 -33.09 7.30
CA VAL A 38 -6.06 -33.71 8.37
C VAL A 38 -5.18 -34.80 7.76
N GLU A 39 -5.76 -35.70 6.94
CA GLU A 39 -5.04 -36.79 6.28
C GLU A 39 -3.89 -36.29 5.40
N CYS A 40 -4.09 -35.15 4.74
CA CYS A 40 -3.08 -34.49 3.91
C CYS A 40 -2.08 -33.64 4.71
N GLY A 41 -2.22 -33.53 6.03
CA GLY A 41 -1.28 -32.82 6.90
C GLY A 41 -1.42 -31.31 6.93
N PHE A 42 -2.45 -30.73 6.27
CA PHE A 42 -2.65 -29.27 6.30
C PHE A 42 -3.07 -28.75 7.66
N ILE A 43 -3.83 -29.52 8.42
CA ILE A 43 -4.25 -29.23 9.79
C ILE A 43 -4.00 -30.45 10.67
N ASP A 44 -3.88 -30.25 11.97
CA ASP A 44 -3.54 -31.33 12.91
C ASP A 44 -4.76 -32.13 13.31
N GLU A 45 -5.89 -31.44 13.58
CA GLU A 45 -7.12 -32.06 14.06
C GLU A 45 -8.35 -31.25 13.69
N LEU A 46 -9.49 -31.93 13.64
CA LEU A 46 -10.82 -31.31 13.57
C LEU A 46 -11.41 -31.23 14.98
N LYS A 47 -11.73 -30.02 15.42
CA LYS A 47 -12.32 -29.78 16.73
C LYS A 47 -13.48 -28.81 16.64
N TYR A 48 -14.53 -29.01 17.43
CA TYR A 48 -15.55 -27.99 17.63
C TYR A 48 -15.01 -26.86 18.52
N LYS A 49 -15.63 -25.69 18.42
CA LYS A 49 -15.20 -24.51 19.19
C LYS A 49 -15.00 -24.76 20.70
N PRO A 50 -15.90 -25.47 21.41
CA PRO A 50 -15.68 -25.77 22.83
C PRO A 50 -14.43 -26.61 23.11
N GLU A 51 -14.10 -27.53 22.18
CA GLU A 51 -12.92 -28.40 22.29
C GLU A 51 -11.64 -27.59 22.04
N VAL A 52 -11.66 -26.64 21.08
CA VAL A 52 -10.55 -25.69 20.85
C VAL A 52 -10.33 -24.83 22.09
N GLU A 53 -11.42 -24.30 22.69
CA GLU A 53 -11.33 -23.51 23.92
C GLU A 53 -10.74 -24.33 25.09
N ALA A 54 -11.11 -25.58 25.23
CA ALA A 54 -10.56 -26.49 26.24
C ALA A 54 -9.06 -26.75 26.02
N TYR A 55 -8.69 -27.03 24.76
CA TYR A 55 -7.31 -27.25 24.37
C TYR A 55 -6.41 -26.02 24.62
N VAL A 56 -6.88 -24.82 24.23
CA VAL A 56 -6.13 -23.57 24.47
C VAL A 56 -6.01 -23.28 25.97
N LYS A 57 -7.04 -23.59 26.79
CA LYS A 57 -6.98 -23.47 28.24
C LYS A 57 -5.89 -24.37 28.84
N GLU A 58 -5.84 -25.60 28.36
CA GLU A 58 -4.82 -26.57 28.80
C GLU A 58 -3.41 -26.08 28.46
N LEU A 59 -3.17 -25.68 27.22
CA LEU A 59 -1.90 -25.09 26.74
C LEU A 59 -1.47 -23.87 27.56
N ALA A 60 -2.45 -23.02 27.93
CA ALA A 60 -2.20 -21.80 28.71
C ALA A 60 -2.11 -22.05 30.23
N GLY A 61 -2.22 -23.30 30.72
CA GLY A 61 -2.21 -23.63 32.13
C GLY A 61 -3.36 -22.99 32.93
N GLN A 62 -4.51 -22.72 32.28
CA GLN A 62 -5.65 -22.07 32.92
C GLN A 62 -6.61 -23.08 33.55
N ASN A 63 -6.84 -22.99 34.85
CA ASN A 63 -7.68 -23.90 35.61
C ASN A 63 -9.13 -23.42 35.86
N GLY A 64 -9.57 -22.34 35.20
CA GLY A 64 -10.92 -21.77 35.35
C GLY A 64 -11.96 -22.41 34.43
N GLU A 65 -13.26 -22.19 34.70
CA GLU A 65 -14.35 -22.66 33.82
C GLU A 65 -14.30 -22.01 32.40
N LYS A 66 -13.94 -20.73 32.30
CA LYS A 66 -13.87 -19.98 31.05
C LYS A 66 -12.45 -19.67 30.65
N LEU A 67 -12.17 -19.75 29.33
CA LEU A 67 -10.91 -19.27 28.75
C LEU A 67 -10.77 -17.76 28.99
N ARG A 68 -9.71 -17.36 29.65
CA ARG A 68 -9.33 -15.94 29.78
C ARG A 68 -8.46 -15.56 28.59
N SER A 69 -9.00 -14.75 27.73
CA SER A 69 -8.31 -14.24 26.53
C SER A 69 -8.32 -12.72 26.52
N ALA A 70 -7.32 -12.12 25.92
CA ALA A 70 -7.30 -10.70 25.61
C ALA A 70 -7.44 -10.50 24.10
N ASN A 71 -8.33 -9.63 23.69
CA ASN A 71 -8.42 -9.23 22.29
C ASN A 71 -7.36 -8.17 21.95
N LEU A 72 -7.15 -7.91 20.67
CA LEU A 72 -6.15 -6.97 20.17
C LEU A 72 -6.34 -5.55 20.76
N ALA A 73 -7.58 -5.10 20.95
CA ALA A 73 -7.86 -3.79 21.55
C ALA A 73 -7.43 -3.73 23.01
N GLN A 74 -7.68 -4.79 23.77
CA GLN A 74 -7.20 -4.92 25.16
C GLN A 74 -5.67 -4.99 25.23
N MET A 75 -5.04 -5.70 24.29
CA MET A 75 -3.57 -5.75 24.22
C MET A 75 -2.97 -4.36 23.91
N LYS A 76 -3.61 -3.56 23.09
CA LYS A 76 -3.18 -2.16 22.80
C LYS A 76 -3.25 -1.26 24.03
N THR A 77 -4.07 -1.60 25.06
CA THR A 77 -4.16 -0.85 26.30
C THR A 77 -3.09 -1.26 27.33
N LEU A 78 -2.39 -2.36 27.10
CA LEU A 78 -1.24 -2.76 27.91
C LEU A 78 -0.09 -1.79 27.62
N LYS A 79 -0.06 -0.68 28.33
CA LYS A 79 1.11 0.21 28.33
C LYS A 79 2.23 -0.55 29.04
N ALA A 80 3.28 -0.87 28.31
CA ALA A 80 4.58 -1.07 28.96
C ALA A 80 4.82 0.17 29.82
N SER A 81 5.19 -0.01 31.09
CA SER A 81 5.52 1.12 31.94
C SER A 81 6.58 1.95 31.23
N PRO A 82 6.29 3.21 30.83
CA PRO A 82 7.27 3.98 30.10
C PRO A 82 8.49 4.15 30.98
N THR A 83 9.63 3.71 30.52
CA THR A 83 10.90 4.05 31.15
C THR A 83 11.01 5.56 31.02
N LYS A 84 10.99 6.27 32.12
CA LYS A 84 11.12 7.73 32.14
C LYS A 84 12.35 8.12 31.31
N ASN A 85 12.18 8.93 30.25
CA ASN A 85 13.21 9.36 29.30
C ASN A 85 13.79 8.27 28.39
N ALA A 86 13.09 7.17 28.09
CA ALA A 86 13.53 6.25 27.06
C ALA A 86 13.40 6.91 25.68
N PRO A 87 14.38 6.72 24.78
CA PRO A 87 14.28 7.20 23.41
C PRO A 87 13.12 6.49 22.69
N GLU A 88 12.35 7.25 21.91
CA GLU A 88 11.18 6.73 21.21
C GLU A 88 11.51 6.38 19.75
N ILE A 89 10.90 5.32 19.24
CA ILE A 89 10.81 5.02 17.82
C ILE A 89 9.35 5.24 17.42
N ALA A 90 9.11 6.18 16.54
CA ALA A 90 7.77 6.43 16.02
C ALA A 90 7.44 5.47 14.88
N VAL A 91 6.22 4.93 14.90
CA VAL A 91 5.66 4.18 13.77
C VAL A 91 4.54 5.01 13.17
N LEU A 92 4.74 5.49 11.93
CA LEU A 92 3.77 6.26 11.17
C LEU A 92 3.16 5.40 10.09
N TYR A 93 1.83 5.26 10.11
CA TYR A 93 1.08 4.46 9.14
C TYR A 93 0.59 5.32 7.98
N ALA A 94 0.91 4.91 6.76
CA ALA A 94 0.42 5.46 5.51
C ALA A 94 -0.39 4.39 4.78
N GLU A 95 -1.69 4.35 5.02
CA GLU A 95 -2.60 3.32 4.51
C GLU A 95 -3.65 3.92 3.57
N GLY A 96 -3.92 3.22 2.47
CA GLY A 96 -4.94 3.58 1.49
C GLY A 96 -4.42 4.43 0.33
N GLU A 97 -5.36 4.98 -0.43
CA GLU A 97 -5.09 5.81 -1.61
C GLU A 97 -4.53 7.19 -1.21
N ILE A 98 -3.59 7.70 -1.99
CA ILE A 98 -3.07 9.07 -1.82
C ILE A 98 -3.97 10.04 -2.59
N LYS A 99 -4.75 10.83 -1.86
CA LYS A 99 -5.70 11.78 -2.45
C LYS A 99 -5.89 13.05 -1.63
N ALA A 100 -6.35 14.12 -2.28
CA ALA A 100 -6.70 15.34 -1.59
C ALA A 100 -7.88 15.10 -0.62
N GLN A 101 -7.85 15.79 0.52
CA GLN A 101 -8.96 15.74 1.47
C GLN A 101 -10.18 16.40 0.82
N THR A 102 -11.28 15.67 0.70
CA THR A 102 -12.56 16.22 0.24
C THR A 102 -13.33 16.76 1.46
N PRO A 103 -13.59 18.07 1.53
CA PRO A 103 -14.40 18.63 2.62
C PRO A 103 -15.78 17.98 2.68
N GLY A 104 -16.19 17.53 3.87
CA GLY A 104 -17.54 17.00 4.12
C GLY A 104 -17.70 15.50 3.92
N ASN A 105 -16.71 14.78 3.45
CA ASN A 105 -16.75 13.32 3.33
C ASN A 105 -16.03 12.65 4.50
N PHE A 106 -16.72 12.47 5.62
CA PHE A 106 -16.16 11.86 6.84
C PHE A 106 -15.79 10.38 6.68
N TYR A 107 -16.38 9.67 5.72
CA TYR A 107 -16.10 8.25 5.47
C TYR A 107 -14.77 8.01 4.73
N ASP A 108 -14.25 9.00 4.03
CA ASP A 108 -13.02 8.90 3.25
C ASP A 108 -11.73 9.20 4.06
N ILE A 109 -11.87 9.78 5.26
CA ILE A 109 -10.72 10.32 6.03
C ILE A 109 -9.91 9.20 6.70
N GLU A 110 -10.56 8.13 7.15
CA GLU A 110 -9.87 7.07 7.92
C GLU A 110 -9.05 6.10 7.06
N GLN A 111 -9.23 6.08 5.74
CA GLN A 111 -8.57 5.14 4.83
C GLN A 111 -7.79 5.79 3.68
N SER A 112 -7.44 7.07 3.79
CA SER A 112 -6.69 7.76 2.74
C SER A 112 -5.49 8.53 3.28
N ILE A 113 -4.44 8.57 2.47
CA ILE A 113 -3.24 9.36 2.72
C ILE A 113 -3.46 10.74 2.11
N THR A 114 -3.42 11.77 2.94
CA THR A 114 -3.66 13.16 2.54
C THR A 114 -2.44 14.03 2.82
N GLU A 115 -2.52 15.33 2.52
CA GLU A 115 -1.50 16.33 2.85
C GLU A 115 -1.12 16.32 4.34
N LYS A 116 -2.02 15.93 5.22
CA LYS A 116 -1.74 15.80 6.67
C LYS A 116 -0.59 14.86 7.00
N MET A 117 -0.31 13.89 6.13
CA MET A 117 0.84 13.00 6.30
C MET A 117 2.17 13.78 6.28
N ALA A 118 2.27 14.81 5.45
CA ALA A 118 3.45 15.70 5.44
C ALA A 118 3.59 16.46 6.76
N ASP A 119 2.48 16.92 7.34
CA ASP A 119 2.48 17.61 8.64
C ASP A 119 2.92 16.67 9.79
N GLU A 120 2.47 15.41 9.76
CA GLU A 120 2.90 14.41 10.76
C GLU A 120 4.42 14.13 10.66
N LEU A 121 4.97 14.03 9.46
CA LEU A 121 6.41 13.88 9.25
C LEU A 121 7.20 15.11 9.78
N ILE A 122 6.66 16.31 9.58
CA ILE A 122 7.25 17.54 10.15
C ILE A 122 7.23 17.52 11.69
N LYS A 123 6.13 17.08 12.30
CA LYS A 123 6.04 16.92 13.76
C LYS A 123 7.06 15.94 14.29
N LEU A 124 7.18 14.75 13.63
CA LEU A 124 8.17 13.74 14.00
C LEU A 124 9.61 14.24 13.83
N LYS A 125 9.88 15.03 12.78
CA LYS A 125 11.18 15.67 12.58
C LYS A 125 11.59 16.57 13.76
N ASN A 126 10.64 17.33 14.28
CA ASN A 126 10.86 18.35 15.32
C ASN A 126 10.70 17.80 16.76
N ASN A 127 10.29 16.56 16.94
CA ASN A 127 10.15 15.94 18.27
C ASN A 127 11.47 15.33 18.72
N ASP A 128 12.14 15.92 19.69
CA ASP A 128 13.45 15.47 20.18
C ASP A 128 13.42 14.11 20.90
N ASP A 129 12.28 13.65 21.39
CA ASP A 129 12.14 12.35 22.03
C ASP A 129 12.19 11.20 21.01
N VAL A 130 11.71 11.44 19.78
CA VAL A 130 11.74 10.49 18.67
C VAL A 130 13.13 10.43 18.06
N LYS A 131 13.76 9.25 18.09
CA LYS A 131 15.13 9.02 17.57
C LYS A 131 15.16 8.34 16.19
N ALA A 132 14.11 7.66 15.81
CA ALA A 132 13.98 7.02 14.49
C ALA A 132 12.49 6.91 14.11
N VAL A 133 12.22 6.78 12.81
CA VAL A 133 10.86 6.62 12.30
C VAL A 133 10.77 5.36 11.44
N VAL A 134 9.79 4.52 11.75
CA VAL A 134 9.31 3.45 10.86
C VAL A 134 8.11 3.99 10.10
N PHE A 135 8.24 4.13 8.80
CA PHE A 135 7.17 4.58 7.92
C PHE A 135 6.53 3.36 7.29
N ARG A 136 5.38 2.94 7.84
CA ARG A 136 4.63 1.77 7.38
C ARG A 136 3.72 2.18 6.23
N VAL A 137 4.05 1.73 5.02
CA VAL A 137 3.33 2.11 3.79
C VAL A 137 2.53 0.91 3.26
N ASN A 138 1.22 1.10 3.12
CA ASN A 138 0.31 0.15 2.48
C ASN A 138 -0.63 0.91 1.54
N SER A 139 -0.15 1.21 0.32
CA SER A 139 -0.79 2.16 -0.60
C SER A 139 -0.60 1.78 -2.06
N PRO A 140 -1.68 1.80 -2.87
CA PRO A 140 -1.58 1.66 -4.32
C PRO A 140 -1.03 2.92 -5.01
N GLY A 141 -0.86 4.01 -4.26
CA GLY A 141 -0.49 5.31 -4.79
C GLY A 141 -1.67 6.27 -4.92
N GLY A 142 -1.61 7.18 -5.88
CA GLY A 142 -2.64 8.17 -6.14
C GLY A 142 -2.05 9.51 -6.60
N SER A 143 -2.45 10.61 -5.98
CA SER A 143 -2.05 11.97 -6.34
C SER A 143 -0.54 12.17 -6.38
N ALA A 144 -0.01 12.51 -7.55
CA ALA A 144 1.42 12.82 -7.72
C ALA A 144 1.84 14.05 -6.89
N TYR A 145 0.99 15.07 -6.82
CA TYR A 145 1.25 16.28 -6.05
C TYR A 145 1.41 15.97 -4.55
N ILE A 146 0.49 15.23 -3.97
CA ILE A 146 0.53 14.89 -2.54
C ILE A 146 1.71 13.96 -2.26
N SER A 147 1.98 13.01 -3.14
CA SER A 147 3.16 12.13 -3.05
C SER A 147 4.46 12.92 -3.01
N GLU A 148 4.60 13.97 -3.83
CA GLU A 148 5.78 14.85 -3.82
C GLU A 148 5.90 15.63 -2.51
N GLN A 149 4.78 16.14 -1.94
CA GLN A 149 4.81 16.83 -0.66
C GLN A 149 5.27 15.91 0.47
N ILE A 150 4.77 14.67 0.51
CA ILE A 150 5.14 13.67 1.51
C ILE A 150 6.60 13.26 1.30
N TRP A 151 7.01 12.91 0.07
CA TRP A 151 8.38 12.57 -0.28
C TRP A 151 9.38 13.65 0.20
N ARG A 152 9.05 14.93 -0.02
CA ARG A 152 9.89 16.02 0.44
C ARG A 152 10.10 16.00 1.95
N GLN A 153 9.07 15.69 2.73
CA GLN A 153 9.20 15.61 4.19
C GLN A 153 9.97 14.36 4.63
N VAL A 154 9.87 13.26 3.91
CA VAL A 154 10.74 12.08 4.17
C VAL A 154 12.20 12.43 3.94
N VAL A 155 12.54 13.18 2.86
CA VAL A 155 13.89 13.67 2.60
C VAL A 155 14.39 14.58 3.72
N GLU A 156 13.56 15.51 4.20
CA GLU A 156 13.94 16.42 5.29
C GLU A 156 14.09 15.70 6.64
N LEU A 157 13.20 14.77 6.94
CA LEU A 157 13.26 13.94 8.15
C LEU A 157 14.51 13.07 8.17
N LYS A 158 14.84 12.45 7.04
CA LYS A 158 16.01 11.57 6.88
C LYS A 158 17.35 12.28 7.17
N LYS A 159 17.42 13.60 7.03
CA LYS A 159 18.64 14.37 7.34
C LYS A 159 18.98 14.41 8.84
N VAL A 160 17.97 14.25 9.68
CA VAL A 160 18.09 14.40 11.14
C VAL A 160 17.78 13.12 11.93
N LYS A 161 17.03 12.19 11.35
CA LYS A 161 16.63 10.93 12.00
C LYS A 161 16.62 9.79 10.98
N PRO A 162 17.02 8.57 11.35
CA PRO A 162 16.83 7.40 10.50
C PRO A 162 15.34 7.17 10.15
N VAL A 163 15.07 6.96 8.86
CA VAL A 163 13.74 6.60 8.36
C VAL A 163 13.82 5.23 7.69
N VAL A 164 13.08 4.27 8.20
CA VAL A 164 12.94 2.94 7.62
C VAL A 164 11.51 2.77 7.11
N VAL A 165 11.36 2.50 5.83
CA VAL A 165 10.07 2.13 5.26
C VAL A 165 9.84 0.64 5.47
N SER A 166 8.65 0.29 5.97
CA SER A 166 8.12 -1.07 6.00
C SER A 166 6.89 -1.13 5.09
N MET A 167 7.01 -1.87 3.99
CA MET A 167 5.93 -2.01 3.03
C MET A 167 4.91 -3.05 3.49
N GLY A 168 3.62 -2.79 3.23
CA GLY A 168 2.52 -3.72 3.45
C GLY A 168 2.30 -4.63 2.25
N ASN A 169 1.04 -4.97 1.99
CA ASN A 169 0.65 -5.77 0.83
C ASN A 169 0.95 -5.03 -0.48
N VAL A 170 0.76 -3.70 -0.47
CA VAL A 170 0.98 -2.85 -1.64
C VAL A 170 1.75 -1.61 -1.24
N ALA A 171 2.79 -1.26 -1.99
CA ALA A 171 3.49 0.02 -1.90
C ALA A 171 3.94 0.41 -3.32
N ALA A 172 2.98 0.78 -4.16
CA ALA A 172 3.15 0.97 -5.59
C ALA A 172 2.82 2.40 -6.02
N SER A 173 3.35 2.83 -7.17
CA SER A 173 3.13 4.17 -7.72
C SER A 173 3.45 5.25 -6.68
N GLY A 174 2.50 6.13 -6.33
CA GLY A 174 2.66 7.10 -5.24
C GLY A 174 3.12 6.50 -3.91
N GLY A 175 2.71 5.24 -3.59
CA GLY A 175 3.18 4.51 -2.41
C GLY A 175 4.68 4.20 -2.46
N TYR A 176 5.22 3.85 -3.63
CA TYR A 176 6.65 3.73 -3.82
C TYR A 176 7.34 5.11 -3.83
N TYR A 177 6.70 6.12 -4.42
CA TYR A 177 7.19 7.49 -4.46
C TYR A 177 7.53 8.03 -3.07
N ILE A 178 6.58 7.93 -2.13
CA ILE A 178 6.79 8.41 -0.74
C ILE A 178 7.80 7.56 0.03
N SER A 179 8.08 6.34 -0.45
CA SER A 179 9.00 5.37 0.18
C SER A 179 10.43 5.50 -0.31
N CYS A 180 10.64 5.89 -1.59
CA CYS A 180 11.93 5.75 -2.27
C CYS A 180 13.08 6.54 -1.64
N ALA A 181 12.81 7.63 -0.90
CA ALA A 181 13.82 8.44 -0.24
C ALA A 181 14.35 7.87 1.09
N ALA A 182 13.70 6.87 1.69
CA ALA A 182 14.06 6.34 3.00
C ALA A 182 15.49 5.77 3.06
N ASN A 183 16.07 5.72 4.26
CA ASN A 183 17.39 5.11 4.47
C ASN A 183 17.37 3.62 4.13
N LYS A 184 16.28 2.91 4.49
CA LYS A 184 16.08 1.51 4.19
C LYS A 184 14.62 1.24 3.86
N ILE A 185 14.40 0.34 2.90
CA ILE A 185 13.08 -0.15 2.54
C ILE A 185 13.07 -1.66 2.82
N ILE A 186 12.04 -2.13 3.50
CA ILE A 186 11.77 -3.54 3.81
C ILE A 186 10.43 -3.89 3.22
N ALA A 187 10.38 -4.96 2.45
CA ALA A 187 9.17 -5.51 1.85
C ALA A 187 9.12 -7.02 2.07
N GLU A 188 7.94 -7.58 2.09
CA GLU A 188 7.71 -9.02 2.08
C GLU A 188 7.84 -9.57 0.64
N PRO A 189 8.12 -10.87 0.47
CA PRO A 189 8.22 -11.47 -0.87
C PRO A 189 6.98 -11.29 -1.75
N ASN A 190 5.82 -11.14 -1.13
CA ASN A 190 4.52 -10.97 -1.81
C ASN A 190 4.04 -9.51 -1.87
N THR A 191 4.85 -8.55 -1.43
CA THR A 191 4.51 -7.13 -1.54
C THR A 191 4.45 -6.71 -3.01
N LEU A 192 3.33 -6.17 -3.44
CA LEU A 192 3.21 -5.50 -4.74
C LEU A 192 3.83 -4.11 -4.65
N THR A 193 4.88 -3.86 -5.44
CA THR A 193 5.61 -2.59 -5.40
C THR A 193 6.04 -2.12 -6.79
N GLY A 194 6.83 -1.06 -6.86
CA GLY A 194 7.23 -0.46 -8.13
C GLY A 194 6.12 0.40 -8.71
N SER A 195 5.57 0.03 -9.87
CA SER A 195 4.62 0.88 -10.61
C SER A 195 5.16 2.31 -10.77
N ILE A 196 6.48 2.42 -11.05
CA ILE A 196 7.15 3.71 -11.27
C ILE A 196 6.66 4.23 -12.61
N GLY A 197 5.63 5.05 -12.56
CA GLY A 197 4.95 5.56 -13.75
C GLY A 197 3.91 6.62 -13.41
N ILE A 198 3.49 7.35 -14.44
CA ILE A 198 2.43 8.36 -14.38
C ILE A 198 1.44 8.04 -15.48
N PHE A 199 0.16 8.11 -15.17
CA PHE A 199 -0.90 8.02 -16.18
C PHE A 199 -2.01 9.02 -15.87
N GLY A 200 -2.77 9.35 -16.91
CA GLY A 200 -4.01 10.11 -16.80
C GLY A 200 -5.11 9.42 -17.61
N MET A 201 -6.34 9.51 -17.13
CA MET A 201 -7.52 8.99 -17.82
C MET A 201 -8.47 10.13 -18.15
N PHE A 202 -8.77 10.28 -19.42
CA PHE A 202 -9.63 11.35 -19.95
C PHE A 202 -10.79 10.69 -20.73
N PRO A 203 -11.95 10.51 -20.11
CA PRO A 203 -13.09 9.89 -20.77
C PRO A 203 -13.66 10.80 -21.87
N ASN A 204 -14.20 10.19 -22.92
CA ASN A 204 -14.91 10.87 -24.00
C ASN A 204 -16.30 10.25 -24.15
N ALA A 205 -17.34 11.02 -23.90
CA ALA A 205 -18.74 10.60 -23.97
C ALA A 205 -19.46 11.10 -25.24
N SER A 206 -18.77 11.70 -26.21
CA SER A 206 -19.40 12.27 -27.41
C SER A 206 -20.26 11.27 -28.17
N GLY A 207 -19.83 10.02 -28.28
CA GLY A 207 -20.61 8.95 -28.91
C GLY A 207 -21.91 8.61 -28.16
N LEU A 208 -21.92 8.68 -26.83
CA LEU A 208 -23.11 8.50 -26.01
C LEU A 208 -24.07 9.69 -26.21
N PHE A 209 -23.56 10.91 -26.16
CA PHE A 209 -24.35 12.11 -26.35
C PHE A 209 -25.04 12.10 -27.73
N GLY A 210 -24.32 11.71 -28.80
CA GLY A 210 -24.92 11.55 -30.13
C GLY A 210 -26.06 10.53 -30.18
N LYS A 211 -25.94 9.39 -29.46
CA LYS A 211 -27.03 8.39 -29.36
C LYS A 211 -28.27 8.92 -28.61
N LEU A 212 -28.05 9.80 -27.65
CA LEU A 212 -29.13 10.44 -26.88
C LEU A 212 -29.67 11.72 -27.53
N ALA A 213 -29.21 12.06 -28.74
CA ALA A 213 -29.54 13.30 -29.44
C ALA A 213 -29.23 14.57 -28.60
N LEU A 214 -28.23 14.50 -27.74
CA LEU A 214 -27.75 15.64 -26.98
C LEU A 214 -26.68 16.37 -27.77
N THR A 215 -26.83 17.69 -27.87
CA THR A 215 -25.86 18.61 -28.48
C THR A 215 -25.27 19.50 -27.39
N THR A 216 -23.99 19.82 -27.53
CA THR A 216 -23.27 20.68 -26.59
C THR A 216 -22.80 21.92 -27.34
N ASP A 217 -23.08 23.10 -26.78
CA ASP A 217 -22.51 24.35 -27.24
C ASP A 217 -21.50 24.85 -26.20
N ILE A 218 -20.27 25.16 -26.63
CA ILE A 218 -19.15 25.52 -25.76
C ILE A 218 -18.82 26.99 -25.96
N VAL A 219 -18.99 27.78 -24.89
CA VAL A 219 -18.51 29.16 -24.80
C VAL A 219 -17.22 29.18 -24.01
N LYS A 220 -16.13 29.61 -24.64
CA LYS A 220 -14.81 29.66 -24.00
C LYS A 220 -14.04 30.94 -24.38
N THR A 221 -13.20 31.38 -23.48
CA THR A 221 -12.37 32.57 -23.64
C THR A 221 -10.99 32.28 -24.24
N ASN A 222 -10.46 31.09 -23.96
CA ASN A 222 -9.10 30.68 -24.32
C ASN A 222 -9.08 29.27 -24.94
N THR A 223 -8.04 28.95 -25.67
CA THR A 223 -7.93 27.72 -26.47
C THR A 223 -8.14 26.44 -25.65
N PHE A 224 -7.65 26.39 -24.41
CA PHE A 224 -7.67 25.20 -23.55
C PHE A 224 -8.64 25.30 -22.37
N SER A 225 -9.56 26.28 -22.35
CA SER A 225 -10.50 26.46 -21.23
C SER A 225 -11.48 25.29 -21.05
N ASP A 226 -11.70 24.51 -22.10
CA ASP A 226 -12.56 23.32 -22.14
C ASP A 226 -11.78 22.01 -22.24
N LEU A 227 -10.51 22.02 -21.81
CA LEU A 227 -9.69 20.81 -21.75
C LEU A 227 -10.30 19.80 -20.77
N GLY A 228 -10.55 18.58 -21.25
CA GLY A 228 -11.21 17.54 -20.46
C GLY A 228 -12.73 17.51 -20.60
N ASP A 229 -13.33 18.31 -21.46
CA ASP A 229 -14.77 18.24 -21.77
C ASP A 229 -15.13 16.86 -22.33
N LEU A 230 -16.14 16.23 -21.72
CA LEU A 230 -16.59 14.89 -22.07
C LEU A 230 -17.38 14.84 -23.39
N SER A 231 -17.88 15.96 -23.85
CA SER A 231 -18.77 16.04 -25.01
C SER A 231 -18.06 15.95 -26.36
N ARG A 232 -16.73 16.04 -26.35
CA ARG A 232 -15.89 16.00 -27.54
C ARG A 232 -14.58 15.22 -27.32
N PRO A 233 -13.97 14.67 -28.37
CA PRO A 233 -12.61 14.15 -28.27
C PRO A 233 -11.61 15.30 -28.05
N MET A 234 -10.50 14.97 -27.39
CA MET A 234 -9.36 15.88 -27.25
C MET A 234 -8.76 16.21 -28.63
N THR A 235 -8.38 17.46 -28.83
CA THR A 235 -7.58 17.90 -29.96
C THR A 235 -6.14 17.40 -29.87
N GLU A 236 -5.39 17.40 -30.96
CA GLU A 236 -4.00 17.00 -30.99
C GLU A 236 -3.11 17.92 -30.10
N SER A 237 -3.42 19.21 -30.05
CA SER A 237 -2.73 20.16 -29.16
C SER A 237 -3.00 19.87 -27.67
N GLU A 238 -4.22 19.51 -27.32
CA GLU A 238 -4.55 19.09 -25.93
C GLU A 238 -3.85 17.79 -25.56
N LYS A 239 -3.84 16.80 -26.46
CA LYS A 239 -3.09 15.55 -26.25
C LYS A 239 -1.59 15.82 -26.05
N ALA A 240 -0.99 16.70 -26.85
CA ALA A 240 0.41 17.07 -26.71
C ALA A 240 0.71 17.75 -25.36
N LEU A 241 -0.18 18.62 -24.87
CA LEU A 241 -0.05 19.23 -23.55
C LEU A 241 -0.08 18.19 -22.42
N ILE A 242 -1.07 17.28 -22.48
CA ILE A 242 -1.21 16.20 -21.48
C ILE A 242 -0.01 15.27 -21.53
N GLN A 243 0.43 14.87 -22.73
CA GLN A 243 1.60 14.01 -22.91
C GLN A 243 2.86 14.64 -22.30
N GLY A 244 3.11 15.91 -22.59
CA GLY A 244 4.24 16.63 -22.01
C GLY A 244 4.16 16.77 -20.48
N TYR A 245 2.95 16.88 -19.92
CA TYR A 245 2.75 16.87 -18.47
C TYR A 245 3.08 15.51 -17.85
N VAL A 246 2.60 14.42 -18.46
CA VAL A 246 2.86 13.03 -18.02
C VAL A 246 4.36 12.72 -18.12
N GLU A 247 5.01 13.09 -19.21
CA GLU A 247 6.46 12.89 -19.39
C GLU A 247 7.29 13.62 -18.33
N ARG A 248 6.99 14.88 -18.04
CA ARG A 248 7.66 15.63 -16.97
C ARG A 248 7.43 14.97 -15.59
N GLY A 249 6.20 14.54 -15.31
CA GLY A 249 5.88 13.83 -14.09
C GLY A 249 6.67 12.53 -13.95
N TYR A 250 6.79 11.77 -15.03
CA TYR A 250 7.57 10.54 -15.06
C TYR A 250 9.06 10.81 -14.83
N GLN A 251 9.64 11.80 -15.51
CA GLN A 251 11.05 12.19 -15.30
C GLN A 251 11.31 12.62 -13.85
N THR A 252 10.38 13.35 -13.24
CA THR A 252 10.46 13.70 -11.83
C THR A 252 10.47 12.45 -10.97
N PHE A 253 9.58 11.49 -11.19
CA PHE A 253 9.54 10.25 -10.43
C PHE A 253 10.84 9.45 -10.56
N LEU A 254 11.37 9.30 -11.79
CA LEU A 254 12.67 8.65 -12.02
C LEU A 254 13.80 9.32 -11.22
N SER A 255 13.85 10.65 -11.22
CA SER A 255 14.87 11.42 -10.50
C SER A 255 14.76 11.21 -8.99
N ARG A 256 13.53 11.18 -8.41
CA ARG A 256 13.33 10.94 -6.98
C ARG A 256 13.78 9.53 -6.57
N CYS A 257 13.48 8.53 -7.39
CA CYS A 257 13.93 7.16 -7.16
C CYS A 257 15.46 7.06 -7.28
N ALA A 258 16.03 7.65 -8.33
CA ALA A 258 17.49 7.67 -8.56
C ALA A 258 18.24 8.28 -7.37
N GLU A 259 17.81 9.46 -6.92
CA GLU A 259 18.37 10.15 -5.75
C GLU A 259 18.24 9.32 -4.47
N GLY A 260 17.05 8.77 -4.23
CA GLY A 260 16.73 8.02 -3.01
C GLY A 260 17.43 6.67 -2.91
N ARG A 261 17.69 6.03 -4.05
CA ARG A 261 18.25 4.66 -4.13
C ARG A 261 19.72 4.63 -4.60
N GLY A 262 20.33 5.79 -4.88
CA GLY A 262 21.71 5.86 -5.36
C GLY A 262 21.89 5.21 -6.75
N MET A 263 20.89 5.34 -7.61
CA MET A 263 20.88 4.80 -8.98
C MET A 263 20.95 5.93 -10.00
N THR A 264 21.21 5.61 -11.27
CA THR A 264 20.98 6.55 -12.36
C THR A 264 19.51 6.55 -12.80
N THR A 265 19.05 7.62 -13.42
CA THR A 265 17.69 7.71 -13.97
C THR A 265 17.44 6.66 -15.05
N GLU A 266 18.47 6.31 -15.84
CA GLU A 266 18.41 5.27 -16.86
C GLU A 266 18.22 3.88 -16.23
N ALA A 267 18.94 3.59 -15.14
CA ALA A 267 18.80 2.33 -14.42
C ALA A 267 17.41 2.20 -13.78
N VAL A 268 16.88 3.28 -13.19
CA VAL A 268 15.50 3.31 -12.68
C VAL A 268 14.50 3.15 -13.83
N ASN A 269 14.70 3.83 -14.98
CA ASN A 269 13.82 3.70 -16.14
C ASN A 269 13.82 2.26 -16.69
N ALA A 270 14.96 1.57 -16.67
CA ALA A 270 15.04 0.18 -17.16
C ALA A 270 14.14 -0.78 -16.37
N ILE A 271 13.93 -0.53 -15.07
CA ILE A 271 13.06 -1.32 -14.19
C ILE A 271 11.69 -0.67 -13.96
N GLY A 272 11.50 0.60 -14.33
CA GLY A 272 10.28 1.39 -14.19
C GLY A 272 9.26 1.13 -15.29
N GLN A 273 8.86 2.18 -15.99
CA GLN A 273 7.87 2.15 -17.09
C GLN A 273 6.49 1.65 -16.66
N GLY A 274 6.10 1.97 -15.41
CA GLY A 274 4.83 1.54 -14.84
C GLY A 274 4.75 0.05 -14.47
N ARG A 275 5.83 -0.71 -14.61
CA ARG A 275 5.83 -2.14 -14.22
C ARG A 275 5.62 -2.31 -12.73
N VAL A 276 4.84 -3.33 -12.38
CA VAL A 276 4.57 -3.77 -11.01
C VAL A 276 5.43 -5.00 -10.73
N TRP A 277 6.00 -5.04 -9.61
CA TRP A 277 6.85 -6.11 -9.12
C TRP A 277 6.24 -6.77 -7.90
#